data_cd17fb3de282a75c4bc80ad4d0881717
#
_entry.id   cd17fb3de282a75c4bc80ad4d0881717
#
_cell.length_a   1.000
_cell.length_b   1.000
_cell.length_c   1.000
_cell.angle_alpha   90.00
_cell.angle_beta   90.00
_cell.angle_gamma   90.00
#
_symmetry.space_group_name_H-M   'P 1'
#
loop_
_entity.id
_entity.type
_entity.pdbx_description
1 polymer ?
#
loop_
_entity_poly.entity_id
_entity_poly.type
_entity_poly.pdbx_seq_one_letter_code
_entity_poly.pdbx_strand_id
1 'polypeptide(L)'
;MSKVLIVGGGAAGMMAGIAAAYNGNEVHIYEKNEKLGKKLFITGKGRCNITNASSIENHFANILRNEKFLYSAYNTLNSEDVCTMIESTGVATKIERGNRVFPQSDKSLSLIHISE
;
A
#
# COMPACT_ATOMS: atom_id res chain seq x y z
N MET A 1 -6.48 -24.63 2.63
CA MET A 1 -6.89 -23.38 1.95
C MET A 1 -8.23 -22.91 2.51
N SER A 2 -8.27 -21.69 2.94
CA SER A 2 -9.51 -21.06 3.42
C SER A 2 -10.02 -20.05 2.40
N LYS A 3 -11.28 -19.69 2.52
CA LYS A 3 -11.86 -18.60 1.74
C LYS A 3 -11.82 -17.32 2.59
N VAL A 4 -11.24 -16.27 2.05
CA VAL A 4 -11.12 -14.98 2.73
C VAL A 4 -11.99 -13.96 1.98
N LEU A 5 -12.92 -13.36 2.69
CA LEU A 5 -13.81 -12.34 2.16
C LEU A 5 -13.35 -10.97 2.64
N ILE A 6 -13.13 -10.04 1.72
CA ILE A 6 -12.65 -8.70 2.03
C ILE A 6 -13.71 -7.70 1.58
N VAL A 7 -14.12 -6.84 2.47
CA VAL A 7 -15.07 -5.77 2.17
C VAL A 7 -14.29 -4.49 1.96
N GLY A 8 -14.33 -3.98 0.73
CA GLY A 8 -13.62 -2.78 0.33
C GLY A 8 -12.33 -3.09 -0.44
N GLY A 9 -12.24 -2.57 -1.66
CA GLY A 9 -11.11 -2.76 -2.57
C GLY A 9 -10.19 -1.55 -2.66
N GLY A 10 -9.99 -0.83 -1.57
CA GLY A 10 -8.99 0.23 -1.49
C GLY A 10 -7.60 -0.34 -1.22
N ALA A 11 -6.64 0.52 -0.88
CA ALA A 11 -5.26 0.11 -0.63
C ALA A 11 -5.17 -0.98 0.44
N ALA A 12 -5.86 -0.82 1.56
CA ALA A 12 -5.84 -1.79 2.65
C ALA A 12 -6.46 -3.12 2.24
N GLY A 13 -7.60 -3.09 1.55
CA GLY A 13 -8.27 -4.31 1.08
C GLY A 13 -7.45 -5.06 0.05
N MET A 14 -6.82 -4.35 -0.87
CA MET A 14 -5.93 -4.97 -1.85
C MET A 14 -4.71 -5.61 -1.17
N MET A 15 -4.10 -4.93 -0.20
CA MET A 15 -2.98 -5.48 0.56
C MET A 15 -3.36 -6.74 1.33
N ALA A 16 -4.52 -6.71 1.99
CA ALA A 16 -5.05 -7.87 2.70
C ALA A 16 -5.26 -9.04 1.73
N GLY A 17 -5.79 -8.76 0.54
CA GLY A 17 -6.00 -9.75 -0.50
C GLY A 17 -4.70 -10.38 -0.98
N ILE A 18 -3.69 -9.56 -1.23
CA ILE A 18 -2.37 -10.05 -1.64
C ILE A 18 -1.78 -10.96 -0.57
N ALA A 19 -1.82 -10.53 0.69
CA ALA A 19 -1.28 -11.31 1.80
C ALA A 19 -2.02 -12.65 1.97
N ALA A 20 -3.34 -12.63 1.90
CA ALA A 20 -4.14 -13.84 2.01
C ALA A 20 -3.88 -14.80 0.85
N ALA A 21 -3.81 -14.30 -0.37
CA ALA A 21 -3.53 -15.11 -1.56
C ALA A 21 -2.13 -15.70 -1.51
N TYR A 22 -1.17 -14.91 -1.07
CA TYR A 22 0.23 -15.36 -0.92
C TYR A 22 0.35 -16.52 0.07
N ASN A 23 -0.55 -16.57 1.06
CA ASN A 23 -0.61 -17.66 2.03
C ASN A 23 -1.52 -18.82 1.58
N GLY A 24 -1.86 -18.89 0.31
CA GLY A 24 -2.57 -20.02 -0.28
C GLY A 24 -4.08 -20.01 -0.10
N ASN A 25 -4.68 -18.87 0.24
CA ASN A 25 -6.12 -18.76 0.43
C ASN A 25 -6.83 -18.31 -0.85
N GLU A 26 -8.10 -18.69 -0.98
CA GLU A 26 -8.99 -18.14 -2.00
C GLU A 26 -9.52 -16.79 -1.50
N VAL A 27 -9.36 -15.73 -2.32
CA VAL A 27 -9.69 -14.35 -1.90
C VAL A 27 -10.83 -13.80 -2.74
N HIS A 28 -11.80 -13.20 -2.09
CA HIS A 28 -12.92 -12.49 -2.72
C HIS A 28 -12.98 -11.09 -2.15
N ILE A 29 -12.87 -10.07 -3.02
CA ILE A 29 -12.96 -8.66 -2.61
C ILE A 29 -14.29 -8.11 -3.11
N TYR A 30 -15.06 -7.54 -2.19
CA TYR A 30 -16.34 -6.90 -2.48
C TYR A 30 -16.16 -5.39 -2.47
N GLU A 31 -16.24 -4.78 -3.63
CA GLU A 31 -16.03 -3.34 -3.82
C GLU A 31 -17.30 -2.70 -4.41
N LYS A 32 -17.77 -1.63 -3.78
CA LYS A 32 -19.00 -0.94 -4.22
C LYS A 32 -18.83 -0.15 -5.52
N ASN A 33 -17.61 0.23 -5.86
CA ASN A 33 -17.30 0.96 -7.10
C ASN A 33 -16.99 -0.02 -8.22
N GLU A 34 -16.99 0.46 -9.46
CA GLU A 34 -16.73 -0.38 -10.63
C GLU A 34 -15.31 -0.97 -10.65
N LYS A 35 -14.34 -0.26 -10.06
CA LYS A 35 -12.94 -0.66 -10.07
C LYS A 35 -12.34 -0.63 -8.69
N LEU A 36 -11.36 -1.50 -8.46
CA LEU A 36 -10.54 -1.47 -7.26
C LEU A 36 -9.64 -0.23 -7.26
N GLY A 37 -9.26 0.22 -6.05
CA GLY A 37 -8.25 1.25 -5.92
C GLY A 37 -8.65 2.63 -6.39
N LYS A 38 -9.92 2.97 -6.35
CA LYS A 38 -10.40 4.29 -6.81
C LYS A 38 -9.67 5.45 -6.11
N LYS A 39 -9.56 5.38 -4.79
CA LYS A 39 -8.85 6.41 -4.04
C LYS A 39 -7.34 6.39 -4.31
N LEU A 40 -6.76 5.22 -4.41
CA LEU A 40 -5.35 5.07 -4.74
C LEU A 40 -5.03 5.69 -6.12
N PHE A 41 -5.92 5.51 -7.07
CA PHE A 41 -5.79 6.07 -8.41
C PHE A 41 -5.62 7.59 -8.41
N ILE A 42 -6.34 8.29 -7.53
CA ILE A 42 -6.32 9.76 -7.47
C ILE A 42 -5.29 10.34 -6.51
N THR A 43 -4.68 9.53 -5.65
CA THR A 43 -3.70 10.04 -4.67
C THR A 43 -2.46 10.60 -5.38
N GLY A 44 -1.80 11.57 -4.74
CA GLY A 44 -0.61 12.19 -5.29
C GLY A 44 -0.86 12.82 -6.67
N LYS A 45 -2.05 13.34 -6.88
CA LYS A 45 -2.47 13.93 -8.16
C LYS A 45 -2.36 12.93 -9.33
N GLY A 46 -2.76 11.69 -9.09
CA GLY A 46 -2.73 10.61 -10.09
C GLY A 46 -1.40 9.87 -10.18
N ARG A 47 -0.42 10.26 -9.37
CA ARG A 47 0.92 9.65 -9.36
C ARG A 47 1.08 8.54 -8.33
N CYS A 48 0.20 8.48 -7.35
CA CYS A 48 0.25 7.62 -6.17
C CYS A 48 1.48 7.88 -5.29
N ASN A 49 1.31 8.73 -4.28
CA ASN A 49 2.31 8.86 -3.22
C ASN A 49 2.21 7.60 -2.34
N ILE A 50 3.14 6.68 -2.51
CA ILE A 50 3.11 5.35 -1.89
C ILE A 50 3.32 5.43 -0.39
N THR A 51 4.42 6.06 0.02
CA THR A 51 4.84 6.16 1.40
C THR A 51 5.84 7.29 1.55
N ASN A 52 6.47 7.38 2.72
CA ASN A 52 7.54 8.34 3.00
C ASN A 52 8.80 7.57 3.42
N ALA A 53 9.92 7.86 2.79
CA ALA A 53 11.19 7.17 3.01
C ALA A 53 11.96 7.66 4.26
N SER A 54 11.34 8.47 5.10
CA SER A 54 11.97 8.89 6.36
C SER A 54 12.04 7.74 7.37
N SER A 55 12.76 7.95 8.47
CA SER A 55 12.91 6.94 9.52
C SER A 55 11.59 6.59 10.19
N ILE A 56 11.54 5.42 10.83
CA ILE A 56 10.35 4.99 11.58
C ILE A 56 10.06 5.97 12.73
N GLU A 57 11.10 6.50 13.35
CA GLU A 57 10.97 7.49 14.42
C GLU A 57 10.30 8.76 13.90
N ASN A 58 10.68 9.20 12.71
CA ASN A 58 10.07 10.36 12.08
C ASN A 58 8.60 10.11 11.73
N HIS A 59 8.26 8.91 11.30
CA HIS A 59 6.86 8.51 11.05
C HIS A 59 6.05 8.66 12.34
N PHE A 60 6.51 8.10 13.44
CA PHE A 60 5.80 8.18 14.71
C PHE A 60 5.67 9.62 15.21
N ALA A 61 6.70 10.44 15.01
CA ALA A 61 6.67 11.86 15.42
C ALA A 61 5.60 12.67 14.67
N ASN A 62 5.22 12.22 13.47
CA ASN A 62 4.23 12.90 12.66
C ASN A 62 2.80 12.36 12.81
N ILE A 63 2.60 11.36 13.68
CA ILE A 63 1.27 10.84 13.99
C ILE A 63 0.67 11.74 15.07
N LEU A 64 -0.50 12.30 14.80
CA LEU A 64 -1.11 13.31 15.66
C LEU A 64 -1.58 12.75 17.00
N ARG A 65 -2.09 11.52 17.03
CA ARG A 65 -2.64 10.88 18.24
C ARG A 65 -2.44 9.36 18.18
N ASN A 66 -2.23 8.78 19.36
CA ASN A 66 -2.22 7.31 19.53
C ASN A 66 -1.20 6.60 18.65
N GLU A 67 -0.01 7.16 18.52
CA GLU A 67 1.06 6.56 17.71
C GLU A 67 1.38 5.13 18.15
N LYS A 68 1.22 4.82 19.45
CA LYS A 68 1.47 3.48 19.98
C LYS A 68 0.57 2.41 19.37
N PHE A 69 -0.63 2.79 18.95
CA PHE A 69 -1.54 1.87 18.26
C PHE A 69 -0.91 1.28 16.99
N LEU A 70 -0.02 2.02 16.35
CA LEU A 70 0.59 1.61 15.10
C LEU A 70 1.96 0.94 15.26
N TYR A 71 2.48 0.80 16.49
CA TYR A 71 3.80 0.21 16.71
C TYR A 71 3.91 -1.18 16.11
N SER A 72 2.93 -2.05 16.36
CA SER A 72 2.93 -3.42 15.83
C SER A 72 2.89 -3.45 14.31
N ALA A 73 2.04 -2.62 13.70
CA ALA A 73 1.92 -2.54 12.25
C ALA A 73 3.24 -2.10 11.60
N TYR A 74 3.88 -1.06 12.14
CA TYR A 74 5.16 -0.59 11.64
C TYR A 74 6.30 -1.59 11.86
N ASN A 75 6.26 -2.33 12.96
CA ASN A 75 7.26 -3.38 13.20
C ASN A 75 7.10 -4.57 12.24
N THR A 76 5.89 -4.81 11.77
CA THR A 76 5.62 -5.88 10.80
C THR A 76 5.94 -5.45 9.38
N LEU A 77 5.56 -4.21 9.02
CA LEU A 77 5.74 -3.70 7.66
C LEU A 77 5.96 -2.18 7.74
N ASN A 78 7.21 -1.75 7.68
CA ASN A 78 7.55 -0.32 7.67
C ASN A 78 7.60 0.22 6.25
N SER A 79 7.94 1.51 6.08
CA SER A 79 7.94 2.14 4.76
C SER A 79 8.99 1.55 3.81
N GLU A 80 10.14 1.16 4.33
CA GLU A 80 11.17 0.50 3.54
C GLU A 80 10.69 -0.87 3.06
N ASP A 81 10.01 -1.62 3.93
CA ASP A 81 9.42 -2.91 3.57
C ASP A 81 8.37 -2.76 2.46
N VAL A 82 7.54 -1.72 2.53
CA VAL A 82 6.54 -1.43 1.50
C VAL A 82 7.23 -1.19 0.15
N CYS A 83 8.27 -0.38 0.13
CA CYS A 83 9.03 -0.11 -1.10
C CYS A 83 9.65 -1.38 -1.66
N THR A 84 10.28 -2.19 -0.81
CA THR A 84 10.88 -3.47 -1.21
C THR A 84 9.84 -4.40 -1.82
N MET A 85 8.69 -4.51 -1.18
CA MET A 85 7.60 -5.36 -1.68
C MET A 85 7.13 -4.91 -3.06
N ILE A 86 6.92 -3.62 -3.24
CA ILE A 86 6.46 -3.07 -4.54
C ILE A 86 7.53 -3.27 -5.61
N GLU A 87 8.79 -2.98 -5.30
CA GLU A 87 9.89 -3.14 -6.25
C GLU A 87 10.10 -4.60 -6.63
N SER A 88 9.81 -5.54 -5.74
CA SER A 88 9.91 -6.97 -6.01
C SER A 88 8.92 -7.44 -7.10
N THR A 89 7.86 -6.67 -7.34
CA THR A 89 6.88 -6.97 -8.41
C THR A 89 7.30 -6.41 -9.77
N GLY A 90 8.43 -5.71 -9.84
CA GLY A 90 8.92 -5.11 -11.08
C GLY A 90 8.58 -3.63 -11.24
N VAL A 91 7.89 -3.04 -10.28
CA VAL A 91 7.57 -1.60 -10.31
C VAL A 91 8.69 -0.83 -9.64
N ALA A 92 9.43 -0.05 -10.41
CA ALA A 92 10.46 0.82 -9.88
C ALA A 92 9.84 2.01 -9.14
N THR A 93 10.49 2.43 -8.06
CA THR A 93 10.06 3.59 -7.27
C THR A 93 11.13 4.67 -7.28
N LYS A 94 10.75 5.89 -6.92
CA LYS A 94 11.66 7.02 -6.77
C LYS A 94 11.28 7.84 -5.55
N ILE A 95 12.27 8.55 -4.99
CA ILE A 95 12.09 9.42 -3.84
C ILE A 95 12.20 10.87 -4.31
N GLU A 96 11.21 11.68 -3.96
CA GLU A 96 11.19 13.09 -4.28
C GLU A 96 11.27 13.95 -3.03
N ARG A 97 11.18 15.27 -3.22
CA ARG A 97 11.25 16.25 -2.15
C ARG A 97 10.39 15.85 -0.95
N GLY A 98 10.94 15.98 0.26
CA GLY A 98 10.24 15.60 1.50
C GLY A 98 10.20 14.10 1.72
N ASN A 99 11.09 13.35 1.09
CA ASN A 99 11.15 11.87 1.18
C ASN A 99 9.89 11.17 0.68
N ARG A 100 9.12 11.82 -0.19
CA ARG A 100 7.91 11.22 -0.77
C ARG A 100 8.29 10.17 -1.80
N VAL A 101 7.67 9.00 -1.72
CA VAL A 101 7.94 7.89 -2.63
C VAL A 101 6.82 7.75 -3.64
N PHE A 102 7.20 7.74 -4.91
CA PHE A 102 6.27 7.57 -6.04
C PHE A 102 6.73 6.43 -6.94
N PRO A 103 5.84 5.82 -7.73
CA PRO A 103 6.30 4.93 -8.79
C PRO A 103 7.10 5.74 -9.82
N GLN A 104 8.14 5.11 -10.36
CA GLN A 104 9.02 5.75 -11.37
C GLN A 104 8.22 6.26 -12.58
N SER A 105 7.13 5.57 -12.92
CA SER A 105 6.25 5.94 -14.04
C SER A 105 5.43 7.19 -13.80
N ASP A 106 5.31 7.66 -12.56
CA ASP A 106 4.39 8.73 -12.15
C ASP A 106 2.92 8.39 -12.41
N LYS A 107 2.58 7.10 -12.51
CA LYS A 107 1.21 6.66 -12.77
C LYS A 107 0.74 5.68 -11.70
N SER A 108 -0.36 6.04 -11.02
CA SER A 108 -0.96 5.20 -9.99
C SER A 108 -1.37 3.82 -10.51
N LEU A 109 -1.70 3.69 -11.79
CA LEU A 109 -2.05 2.40 -12.38
C LEU A 109 -0.94 1.35 -12.26
N SER A 110 0.33 1.79 -12.20
CA SER A 110 1.44 0.87 -11.98
C SER A 110 1.31 0.09 -10.68
N LEU A 111 0.73 0.72 -9.65
CA LEU A 111 0.49 0.11 -8.34
C LEU A 111 -0.77 -0.74 -8.35
N ILE A 112 -1.83 -0.25 -8.95
CA ILE A 112 -3.12 -0.94 -8.96
C ILE A 112 -3.00 -2.28 -9.68
N HIS A 113 -2.24 -2.32 -10.78
CA HIS A 113 -2.06 -3.55 -11.57
C HIS A 113 -1.31 -4.66 -10.81
N ILE A 114 -0.54 -4.33 -9.79
CA ILE A 114 0.12 -5.33 -8.95
C ILE A 114 -0.90 -6.26 -8.28
N SER A 115 -2.04 -5.71 -7.89
CA SER A 115 -3.05 -6.43 -7.10
C SER A 115 -4.09 -7.15 -7.95
N GLU A 116 -4.09 -6.95 -9.23
CA GLU A 116 -5.03 -7.61 -10.17
C GLU A 116 -4.54 -9.00 -10.64
#